data_b61d4a3f9b49d8258ede0aedb083f996
#
_entry.id   b61d4a3f9b49d8258ede0aedb083f996
#
_cell.length_a   1.000
_cell.length_b   1.000
_cell.length_c   1.000
_cell.angle_alpha   90.00
_cell.angle_beta   90.00
_cell.angle_gamma   90.00
#
_symmetry.space_group_name_H-M   'P 1'
#
loop_
_entity.id
_entity.type
_entity.pdbx_description
1 polymer ?
#
loop_
_entity_poly.entity_id
_entity_poly.type
_entity_poly.pdbx_seq_one_letter_code
_entity_poly.pdbx_strand_id
1 'polypeptide(L)'
;MNSNIEPQNINSLILTKEEQHAFDYLSAHHPKWAEAFQSVLLQARDLVSKRLIVSIYREDMVGQGKNSEILSNDMLSFELSSPTGKVMKMTWPKSSKILYAPISGFHAFDRIDMEGPFYFSDLNGGENVERILHPEEILDVILTDAPEYKGAASDQFSDDVMNSAASMAMA
;
A
#
# COMPACT_ATOMS: atom_id res chain seq x y z
N MET A 1 -2.17 -19.51 -17.35
CA MET A 1 -1.26 -18.44 -17.81
C MET A 1 -0.73 -17.71 -16.61
N ASN A 2 0.56 -17.79 -16.34
CA ASN A 2 1.17 -17.04 -15.25
C ASN A 2 1.25 -15.59 -15.70
N SER A 3 0.38 -14.74 -15.17
CA SER A 3 0.59 -13.30 -15.28
C SER A 3 1.77 -12.96 -14.36
N ASN A 4 2.98 -12.98 -14.92
CA ASN A 4 4.13 -12.39 -14.26
C ASN A 4 3.79 -10.92 -14.02
N ILE A 5 3.68 -10.53 -12.75
CA ILE A 5 3.68 -9.12 -12.40
C ILE A 5 5.09 -8.65 -12.73
N GLU A 6 5.26 -8.01 -13.89
CA GLU A 6 6.56 -7.43 -14.25
C GLU A 6 7.01 -6.49 -13.11
N PRO A 7 8.26 -6.59 -12.67
CA PRO A 7 8.81 -5.61 -11.75
C PRO A 7 8.72 -4.24 -12.44
N GLN A 8 7.81 -3.40 -11.96
CA GLN A 8 7.65 -2.05 -12.50
C GLN A 8 9.02 -1.36 -12.40
N ASN A 9 9.41 -0.77 -13.51
CA ASN A 9 10.70 -0.08 -13.61
C ASN A 9 10.73 1.07 -12.59
N ILE A 10 11.49 0.88 -11.51
CA ILE A 10 11.61 1.83 -10.39
C ILE A 10 12.03 3.23 -10.88
N ASN A 11 12.70 3.30 -12.02
CA ASN A 11 13.12 4.57 -12.65
C ASN A 11 11.95 5.42 -13.20
N SER A 12 10.71 4.92 -13.15
CA SER A 12 9.51 5.63 -13.62
C SER A 12 8.56 6.04 -12.49
N LEU A 13 8.99 6.00 -11.22
CA LEU A 13 8.15 6.46 -10.11
C LEU A 13 7.82 7.94 -10.26
N ILE A 14 6.52 8.24 -10.26
CA ILE A 14 6.03 9.61 -10.18
C ILE A 14 6.19 10.08 -8.73
N LEU A 15 6.98 11.14 -8.54
CA LEU A 15 7.22 11.73 -7.22
C LEU A 15 6.10 12.69 -6.86
N THR A 16 5.72 12.72 -5.59
CA THR A 16 4.89 13.80 -5.05
C THR A 16 5.72 15.08 -4.96
N LYS A 17 5.07 16.20 -4.69
CA LYS A 17 5.75 17.48 -4.52
C LYS A 17 6.78 17.44 -3.39
N GLU A 18 6.43 16.83 -2.28
CA GLU A 18 7.26 16.67 -1.10
C GLU A 18 8.48 15.76 -1.38
N GLU A 19 8.23 14.66 -2.08
CA GLU A 19 9.27 13.72 -2.50
C GLU A 19 10.22 14.36 -3.52
N GLN A 20 9.71 15.18 -4.43
CA GLN A 20 10.54 15.93 -5.38
C GLN A 20 11.44 16.94 -4.65
N HIS A 21 10.91 17.69 -3.68
CA HIS A 21 11.72 18.60 -2.86
C HIS A 21 12.82 17.86 -2.09
N ALA A 22 12.50 16.70 -1.53
CA ALA A 22 13.49 15.87 -0.84
C ALA A 22 14.59 15.39 -1.81
N PHE A 23 14.20 14.91 -2.97
CA PHE A 23 15.15 14.48 -4.01
C PHE A 23 16.04 15.61 -4.51
N ASP A 24 15.48 16.80 -4.77
CA ASP A 24 16.22 17.97 -5.21
C ASP A 24 17.23 18.42 -4.13
N TYR A 25 16.84 18.41 -2.86
CA TYR A 25 17.73 18.70 -1.75
C TYR A 25 18.90 17.71 -1.67
N LEU A 26 18.61 16.40 -1.75
CA LEU A 26 19.64 15.36 -1.73
C LEU A 26 20.57 15.48 -2.94
N SER A 27 20.04 15.76 -4.11
CA SER A 27 20.83 15.92 -5.32
C SER A 27 21.81 17.09 -5.23
N ALA A 28 21.42 18.18 -4.55
CA ALA A 28 22.24 19.35 -4.37
C ALA A 28 23.31 19.20 -3.26
N HIS A 29 22.98 18.47 -2.18
CA HIS A 29 23.83 18.43 -0.97
C HIS A 29 24.45 17.06 -0.70
N HIS A 30 23.80 15.96 -1.14
CA HIS A 30 24.20 14.59 -0.89
C HIS A 30 23.96 13.68 -2.12
N PRO A 31 24.68 13.90 -3.26
CA PRO A 31 24.39 13.23 -4.53
C PRO A 31 24.39 11.70 -4.45
N LYS A 32 25.27 11.12 -3.62
CA LYS A 32 25.31 9.66 -3.42
C LYS A 32 24.03 9.10 -2.78
N TRP A 33 23.38 9.87 -1.94
CA TRP A 33 22.11 9.48 -1.34
C TRP A 33 20.94 9.66 -2.31
N ALA A 34 21.02 10.66 -3.18
CA ALA A 34 20.03 10.85 -4.23
C ALA A 34 19.94 9.63 -5.17
N GLU A 35 21.05 8.98 -5.46
CA GLU A 35 21.06 7.76 -6.30
C GLU A 35 20.24 6.61 -5.68
N ALA A 36 20.28 6.47 -4.36
CA ALA A 36 19.53 5.43 -3.65
C ALA A 36 18.09 5.84 -3.30
N PHE A 37 17.75 7.12 -3.44
CA PHE A 37 16.50 7.69 -2.93
C PHE A 37 15.26 7.00 -3.47
N GLN A 38 15.19 6.71 -4.77
CA GLN A 38 13.99 6.12 -5.37
C GLN A 38 13.72 4.69 -4.87
N SER A 39 14.75 3.88 -4.65
CA SER A 39 14.58 2.54 -4.11
C SER A 39 14.16 2.57 -2.63
N VAL A 40 14.72 3.48 -1.85
CA VAL A 40 14.36 3.70 -0.44
C VAL A 40 12.95 4.29 -0.33
N LEU A 41 12.58 5.18 -1.26
CA LEU A 41 11.24 5.78 -1.30
C LEU A 41 10.15 4.72 -1.48
N LEU A 42 10.35 3.75 -2.35
CA LEU A 42 9.36 2.69 -2.54
C LEU A 42 9.16 1.86 -1.27
N GLN A 43 10.23 1.55 -0.56
CA GLN A 43 10.16 0.89 0.75
C GLN A 43 9.45 1.76 1.80
N ALA A 44 9.74 3.06 1.82
CA ALA A 44 9.08 4.00 2.72
C ALA A 44 7.57 4.09 2.45
N ARG A 45 7.16 4.13 1.20
CA ARG A 45 5.76 4.09 0.79
C ARG A 45 5.07 2.79 1.23
N ASP A 46 5.72 1.64 1.06
CA ASP A 46 5.21 0.35 1.53
C ASP A 46 5.05 0.33 3.07
N LEU A 47 5.96 0.93 3.82
CA LEU A 47 5.85 1.03 5.28
C LEU A 47 4.68 1.92 5.74
N VAL A 48 4.44 3.03 5.05
CA VAL A 48 3.29 3.90 5.34
C VAL A 48 1.99 3.17 4.97
N SER A 49 1.96 2.50 3.81
CA SER A 49 0.82 1.66 3.39
C SER A 49 0.53 0.55 4.39
N LYS A 50 1.55 -0.12 4.90
CA LYS A 50 1.44 -1.13 5.96
C LYS A 50 0.73 -0.57 7.20
N ARG A 51 1.18 0.58 7.70
CA ARG A 51 0.57 1.20 8.89
C ARG A 51 -0.91 1.50 8.66
N LEU A 52 -1.23 2.03 7.50
CA LEU A 52 -2.60 2.36 7.12
C LEU A 52 -3.48 1.09 7.04
N ILE A 53 -3.04 0.07 6.32
CA ILE A 53 -3.78 -1.20 6.15
C ILE A 53 -3.98 -1.92 7.48
N VAL A 54 -2.94 -2.01 8.31
CA VAL A 54 -3.02 -2.65 9.62
C VAL A 54 -3.98 -1.91 10.54
N SER A 55 -3.97 -0.57 10.52
CA SER A 55 -4.91 0.23 11.31
C SER A 55 -6.35 0.03 10.85
N ILE A 56 -6.61 0.05 9.55
CA ILE A 56 -7.94 -0.19 8.98
C ILE A 56 -8.48 -1.56 9.41
N TYR A 57 -7.65 -2.58 9.34
CA TYR A 57 -8.02 -3.94 9.73
C TYR A 57 -8.30 -4.06 11.24
N ARG A 58 -7.43 -3.49 12.08
CA ARG A 58 -7.55 -3.55 13.54
C ARG A 58 -8.74 -2.79 14.09
N GLU A 59 -8.99 -1.61 13.54
CA GLU A 59 -10.11 -0.75 13.97
C GLU A 59 -11.44 -1.17 13.34
N ASP A 60 -11.44 -2.22 12.52
CA ASP A 60 -12.60 -2.65 11.72
C ASP A 60 -13.29 -1.49 10.98
N MET A 61 -12.46 -0.56 10.52
CA MET A 61 -12.95 0.59 9.76
C MET A 61 -13.69 0.12 8.52
N VAL A 62 -14.84 0.70 8.27
CA VAL A 62 -15.72 0.39 7.12
C VAL A 62 -16.12 -1.09 7.03
N GLY A 63 -16.20 -1.81 8.15
CA GLY A 63 -16.68 -3.20 8.21
C GLY A 63 -15.72 -4.20 7.58
N GLN A 64 -14.41 -3.93 7.62
CA GLN A 64 -13.40 -4.81 7.00
C GLN A 64 -13.34 -6.20 7.64
N GLY A 65 -13.72 -6.36 8.90
CA GLY A 65 -13.83 -7.67 9.54
C GLY A 65 -14.80 -8.63 8.84
N LYS A 66 -15.81 -8.10 8.16
CA LYS A 66 -16.76 -8.90 7.35
C LYS A 66 -16.34 -9.04 5.89
N ASN A 67 -15.52 -8.14 5.39
CA ASN A 67 -15.11 -8.05 3.99
C ASN A 67 -13.66 -8.53 3.78
N SER A 68 -13.05 -9.15 4.78
CA SER A 68 -11.70 -9.68 4.68
C SER A 68 -11.66 -11.18 4.92
N GLU A 69 -10.75 -11.85 4.23
CA GLU A 69 -10.48 -13.28 4.38
C GLU A 69 -8.99 -13.57 4.21
N ILE A 70 -8.53 -14.64 4.85
CA ILE A 70 -7.15 -15.11 4.71
C ILE A 70 -7.12 -16.24 3.68
N LEU A 71 -6.31 -16.06 2.65
CA LEU A 71 -6.11 -17.05 1.59
C LEU A 71 -4.69 -17.61 1.62
N SER A 72 -4.53 -18.85 1.12
CA SER A 72 -3.21 -19.35 0.76
C SER A 72 -2.75 -18.76 -0.56
N ASN A 73 -1.44 -18.54 -0.74
CA ASN A 73 -0.87 -18.05 -2.00
C ASN A 73 -1.29 -18.89 -3.21
N ASP A 74 -1.39 -20.21 -3.05
CA ASP A 74 -1.75 -21.16 -4.11
C ASP A 74 -3.19 -20.96 -4.63
N MET A 75 -4.04 -20.26 -3.86
CA MET A 75 -5.43 -19.96 -4.23
C MET A 75 -5.55 -18.71 -5.11
N LEU A 76 -4.45 -17.97 -5.27
CA LEU A 76 -4.42 -16.76 -6.11
C LEU A 76 -4.16 -17.12 -7.57
N SER A 77 -4.76 -16.37 -8.48
CA SER A 77 -4.54 -16.50 -9.93
C SER A 77 -3.25 -15.80 -10.40
N PHE A 78 -2.52 -15.15 -9.50
CA PHE A 78 -1.29 -14.42 -9.77
C PHE A 78 -0.23 -14.76 -8.71
N GLU A 79 1.04 -14.53 -9.04
CA GLU A 79 2.13 -14.72 -8.10
C GLU A 79 2.21 -13.57 -7.09
N LEU A 80 2.17 -13.93 -5.82
CA LEU A 80 2.39 -13.01 -4.71
C LEU A 80 3.27 -13.71 -3.66
N SER A 81 4.41 -13.12 -3.35
CA SER A 81 5.30 -13.63 -2.32
C SER A 81 4.81 -13.21 -0.94
N SER A 82 4.68 -14.19 -0.04
CA SER A 82 4.35 -13.94 1.36
C SER A 82 5.22 -14.80 2.27
N PRO A 83 5.79 -14.24 3.35
CA PRO A 83 6.65 -14.98 4.28
C PRO A 83 5.94 -16.18 4.95
N THR A 84 4.63 -16.10 5.15
CA THR A 84 3.82 -17.16 5.79
C THR A 84 3.11 -18.05 4.77
N GLY A 85 3.20 -17.76 3.47
CA GLY A 85 2.38 -18.40 2.43
C GLY A 85 0.91 -18.01 2.50
N LYS A 86 0.55 -16.98 3.27
CA LYS A 86 -0.82 -16.49 3.45
C LYS A 86 -0.94 -15.03 3.04
N VAL A 87 -2.13 -14.67 2.58
CA VAL A 87 -2.48 -13.33 2.09
C VAL A 87 -3.79 -12.90 2.70
N MET A 88 -3.86 -11.66 3.15
CA MET A 88 -5.12 -11.01 3.51
C MET A 88 -5.76 -10.43 2.26
N LYS A 89 -6.99 -10.84 1.97
CA LYS A 89 -7.81 -10.27 0.92
C LYS A 89 -8.87 -9.39 1.55
N MET A 90 -8.89 -8.11 1.24
CA MET A 90 -9.88 -7.15 1.70
C MET A 90 -10.71 -6.65 0.52
N THR A 91 -12.02 -6.78 0.61
CA THR A 91 -12.95 -6.35 -0.45
C THR A 91 -13.58 -5.02 -0.09
N TRP A 92 -13.57 -4.10 -1.04
CA TRP A 92 -14.14 -2.74 -0.95
C TRP A 92 -15.28 -2.61 -1.96
N PRO A 93 -16.54 -2.91 -1.56
CA PRO A 93 -17.66 -3.05 -2.51
C PRO A 93 -18.00 -1.77 -3.28
N LYS A 94 -17.99 -0.61 -2.62
CA LYS A 94 -18.39 0.66 -3.25
C LYS A 94 -17.36 1.17 -4.26
N SER A 95 -16.08 0.98 -3.97
CA SER A 95 -14.98 1.30 -4.90
C SER A 95 -14.71 0.18 -5.90
N SER A 96 -15.36 -0.99 -5.74
CA SER A 96 -15.14 -2.18 -6.57
C SER A 96 -13.67 -2.61 -6.61
N LYS A 97 -12.98 -2.51 -5.49
CA LYS A 97 -11.57 -2.88 -5.35
C LYS A 97 -11.37 -4.04 -4.37
N ILE A 98 -10.35 -4.84 -4.66
CA ILE A 98 -9.84 -5.87 -3.77
C ILE A 98 -8.37 -5.54 -3.46
N LEU A 99 -8.04 -5.45 -2.18
CA LEU A 99 -6.67 -5.30 -1.71
C LEU A 99 -6.12 -6.66 -1.29
N TYR A 100 -4.90 -6.97 -1.75
CA TYR A 100 -4.13 -8.13 -1.33
C TYR A 100 -2.91 -7.69 -0.54
N ALA A 101 -2.81 -8.15 0.72
CA ALA A 101 -1.73 -7.83 1.63
C ALA A 101 -1.02 -9.12 2.07
N PRO A 102 0.26 -9.31 1.76
CA PRO A 102 1.03 -10.44 2.26
C PRO A 102 1.05 -10.46 3.79
N ILE A 103 0.77 -11.62 4.39
CA ILE A 103 0.84 -11.78 5.84
C ILE A 103 2.26 -12.17 6.21
N SER A 104 2.89 -11.35 7.04
CA SER A 104 4.26 -11.57 7.53
C SER A 104 4.32 -12.32 8.85
N GLY A 105 3.24 -12.33 9.62
CA GLY A 105 3.20 -13.06 10.88
C GLY A 105 1.83 -13.10 11.52
N PHE A 106 1.65 -14.10 12.38
CA PHE A 106 0.50 -14.27 13.24
C PHE A 106 0.97 -14.20 14.69
N HIS A 107 0.29 -13.38 15.49
CA HIS A 107 0.61 -13.19 16.89
C HIS A 107 -0.57 -13.56 17.80
N ALA A 108 -0.31 -13.66 19.11
CA ALA A 108 -1.36 -13.87 20.08
C ALA A 108 -2.45 -12.78 20.01
N PHE A 109 -3.68 -13.15 20.42
CA PHE A 109 -4.85 -12.24 20.39
C PHE A 109 -5.28 -11.79 18.98
N ASP A 110 -5.20 -12.70 17.99
CA ASP A 110 -5.64 -12.49 16.61
C ASP A 110 -4.94 -11.28 15.91
N ARG A 111 -3.75 -10.95 16.35
CA ARG A 111 -2.94 -9.92 15.72
C ARG A 111 -2.27 -10.49 14.48
N ILE A 112 -2.54 -9.84 13.34
CA ILE A 112 -1.96 -10.19 12.06
C ILE A 112 -1.04 -9.06 11.64
N ASP A 113 0.21 -9.41 11.31
CA ASP A 113 1.14 -8.48 10.68
C ASP A 113 1.16 -8.71 9.18
N MET A 114 1.18 -7.62 8.44
CA MET A 114 1.22 -7.59 6.98
C MET A 114 2.44 -6.80 6.54
N GLU A 115 2.96 -7.15 5.37
CA GLU A 115 4.16 -6.55 4.81
C GLU A 115 4.00 -6.35 3.31
N GLY A 116 4.47 -5.20 2.79
CA GLY A 116 4.43 -4.92 1.36
C GLY A 116 5.36 -5.83 0.54
N PRO A 117 5.24 -5.82 -0.77
CA PRO A 117 4.35 -4.96 -1.55
C PRO A 117 2.88 -5.37 -1.46
N PHE A 118 1.99 -4.37 -1.60
CA PHE A 118 0.55 -4.52 -1.59
C PHE A 118 -0.01 -4.36 -3.00
N TYR A 119 -1.16 -4.99 -3.27
CA TYR A 119 -1.75 -5.02 -4.61
C TYR A 119 -3.24 -4.72 -4.58
N PHE A 120 -3.72 -4.05 -5.63
CA PHE A 120 -5.14 -3.92 -5.93
C PHE A 120 -5.52 -4.73 -7.16
N SER A 121 -6.75 -5.26 -7.15
CA SER A 121 -7.44 -5.71 -8.34
C SER A 121 -8.86 -5.15 -8.37
N ASP A 122 -9.49 -5.14 -9.54
CA ASP A 122 -10.90 -4.79 -9.67
C ASP A 122 -11.78 -5.97 -9.27
N LEU A 123 -12.83 -5.71 -8.50
CA LEU A 123 -13.78 -6.73 -8.05
C LEU A 123 -14.46 -7.46 -9.22
N ASN A 124 -14.72 -6.74 -10.31
CA ASN A 124 -15.41 -7.25 -11.48
C ASN A 124 -14.49 -7.52 -12.69
N GLY A 125 -13.20 -7.26 -12.56
CA GLY A 125 -12.27 -7.18 -13.69
C GLY A 125 -11.30 -8.35 -13.86
N GLY A 126 -11.43 -9.41 -13.10
CA GLY A 126 -10.65 -10.64 -13.27
C GLY A 126 -9.17 -10.53 -12.95
N GLU A 127 -8.29 -10.54 -13.93
CA GLU A 127 -6.88 -10.86 -13.74
C GLU A 127 -5.92 -9.65 -13.62
N ASN A 128 -6.41 -8.42 -13.70
CA ASN A 128 -5.56 -7.24 -13.60
C ASN A 128 -5.26 -6.91 -12.14
N VAL A 129 -4.06 -7.30 -11.71
CA VAL A 129 -3.53 -6.99 -10.39
C VAL A 129 -2.41 -5.98 -10.53
N GLU A 130 -2.54 -4.85 -9.86
CA GLU A 130 -1.58 -3.76 -9.89
C GLU A 130 -0.96 -3.53 -8.52
N ARG A 131 0.35 -3.32 -8.48
CA ARG A 131 1.03 -2.95 -7.25
C ARG A 131 0.60 -1.55 -6.83
N ILE A 132 0.32 -1.38 -5.55
CA ILE A 132 0.09 -0.08 -4.94
C ILE A 132 1.44 0.63 -4.82
N LEU A 133 1.59 1.74 -5.54
CA LEU A 133 2.83 2.51 -5.57
C LEU A 133 2.84 3.67 -4.56
N HIS A 134 1.67 4.08 -4.09
CA HIS A 134 1.54 5.16 -3.13
C HIS A 134 0.42 4.89 -2.11
N PRO A 135 0.64 5.16 -0.81
CA PRO A 135 -0.38 4.95 0.22
C PRO A 135 -1.65 5.78 0.02
N GLU A 136 -1.60 6.88 -0.72
CA GLU A 136 -2.77 7.68 -1.10
C GLU A 136 -3.80 6.87 -1.89
N GLU A 137 -3.37 5.91 -2.71
CA GLU A 137 -4.29 5.01 -3.45
C GLU A 137 -5.18 4.20 -2.51
N ILE A 138 -4.65 3.78 -1.36
CA ILE A 138 -5.41 3.09 -0.32
C ILE A 138 -6.41 4.04 0.33
N LEU A 139 -5.96 5.25 0.64
CA LEU A 139 -6.81 6.27 1.27
C LEU A 139 -7.98 6.65 0.36
N ASP A 140 -7.76 6.79 -0.94
CA ASP A 140 -8.81 7.07 -1.92
C ASP A 140 -9.89 5.97 -1.95
N VAL A 141 -9.49 4.71 -1.87
CA VAL A 141 -10.41 3.57 -1.80
C VAL A 141 -11.22 3.62 -0.52
N ILE A 142 -10.60 3.89 0.63
CA ILE A 142 -11.29 4.02 1.92
C ILE A 142 -12.32 5.14 1.88
N LEU A 143 -11.94 6.32 1.41
CA LEU A 143 -12.82 7.49 1.36
C LEU A 143 -13.96 7.34 0.32
N THR A 144 -13.78 6.50 -0.68
CA THR A 144 -14.84 6.14 -1.62
C THR A 144 -15.85 5.21 -0.97
N ASP A 145 -15.40 4.24 -0.20
CA ASP A 145 -16.27 3.31 0.53
C ASP A 145 -16.95 3.95 1.75
N ALA A 146 -16.30 4.91 2.39
CA ALA A 146 -16.76 5.63 3.56
C ALA A 146 -16.71 7.15 3.35
N PRO A 147 -17.59 7.70 2.48
CA PRO A 147 -17.57 9.13 2.13
C PRO A 147 -17.89 10.05 3.32
N GLU A 148 -18.45 9.53 4.40
CA GLU A 148 -18.69 10.25 5.65
C GLU A 148 -17.42 10.74 6.33
N TYR A 149 -16.27 10.13 6.03
CA TYR A 149 -14.96 10.56 6.54
C TYR A 149 -14.29 11.64 5.68
N LYS A 150 -14.88 12.01 4.54
CA LYS A 150 -14.35 13.10 3.70
C LYS A 150 -14.54 14.45 4.38
N GLY A 151 -13.52 15.30 4.30
CA GLY A 151 -13.55 16.65 4.83
C GLY A 151 -12.15 17.17 5.15
N ALA A 152 -12.06 18.33 5.79
CA ALA A 152 -10.78 18.96 6.10
C ALA A 152 -9.82 18.05 6.91
N ALA A 153 -10.36 17.23 7.80
CA ALA A 153 -9.56 16.28 8.58
C ALA A 153 -8.96 15.15 7.72
N SER A 154 -9.71 14.64 6.73
CA SER A 154 -9.19 13.64 5.80
C SER A 154 -8.18 14.22 4.82
N ASP A 155 -8.35 15.48 4.40
CA ASP A 155 -7.39 16.17 3.55
C ASP A 155 -6.07 16.38 4.28
N GLN A 156 -6.11 16.80 5.55
CA GLN A 156 -4.92 16.92 6.39
C GLN A 156 -4.26 15.55 6.61
N PHE A 157 -5.04 14.50 6.82
CA PHE A 157 -4.51 13.15 6.97
C PHE A 157 -3.86 12.63 5.69
N SER A 158 -4.42 12.96 4.53
CA SER A 158 -3.80 12.66 3.22
C SER A 158 -2.44 13.34 3.10
N ASP A 159 -2.36 14.63 3.40
CA ASP A 159 -1.10 15.38 3.39
C ASP A 159 -0.07 14.77 4.35
N ASP A 160 -0.49 14.38 5.55
CA ASP A 160 0.38 13.74 6.55
C ASP A 160 0.91 12.36 6.06
N VAL A 161 0.09 11.59 5.38
CA VAL A 161 0.48 10.31 4.77
C VAL A 161 1.52 10.53 3.67
N MET A 162 1.32 11.53 2.81
CA MET A 162 2.26 11.87 1.73
C MET A 162 3.60 12.37 2.28
N ASN A 163 3.56 13.26 3.26
CA ASN A 163 4.76 13.76 3.94
C ASN A 163 5.52 12.66 4.68
N SER A 164 4.80 11.68 5.25
CA SER A 164 5.42 10.56 5.97
C SER A 164 6.30 9.70 5.07
N ALA A 165 5.87 9.42 3.85
CA ALA A 165 6.65 8.63 2.90
C ALA A 165 7.96 9.36 2.51
N ALA A 166 7.89 10.65 2.20
CA ALA A 166 9.05 11.47 1.87
C ALA A 166 10.04 11.57 3.05
N SER A 167 9.52 11.80 4.26
CA SER A 167 10.34 11.90 5.48
C SER A 167 11.04 10.58 5.82
N MET A 168 10.34 9.45 5.67
CA MET A 168 10.95 8.13 5.91
C MET A 168 12.01 7.78 4.86
N ALA A 169 11.85 8.20 3.62
CA ALA A 169 12.84 7.98 2.57
C ALA A 169 14.13 8.79 2.78
N MET A 170 14.08 9.89 3.53
CA MET A 170 15.23 10.72 3.88
C MET A 170 15.95 10.28 5.17
N ALA A 171 15.30 9.50 5.98
CA ALA A 171 15.87 8.97 7.23
C ALA A 171 16.79 7.79 6.97
#